data_0f0d370927ee0bb41095334906e29245
#
_entry.id   0f0d370927ee0bb41095334906e29245
#
_cell.length_a   1.000
_cell.length_b   1.000
_cell.length_c   1.000
_cell.angle_alpha   90.00
_cell.angle_beta   90.00
_cell.angle_gamma   90.00
#
_symmetry.space_group_name_H-M   'P 1'
#
loop_
_entity.id
_entity.type
_entity.pdbx_description
1 polymer ?
#
loop_
_entity_poly.entity_id
_entity_poly.type
_entity_poly.pdbx_seq_one_letter_code
_entity_poly.pdbx_strand_id
1 'polypeptide(L)'
;MDDSLRLMKGGKDGPVIIPGNAEKSEMAKRLSLPRDDDDHMPPKEKPQPSEQEIALIHWWIASGAPLDKKVKQLEQPEELKPALLALQKVDVKKVIVPDLPSKPVSKANDGAIKKLKDIGAVVEQVAQNTNYLSANFVTVRDPGNREIQLLLPLKEQLIELKLGSSSITDSALLVIAQFENLMRLQLDYTKITDKGLPNLTALQNLRYLNLVGTAVTEKGVLQLKDLKSLRSIYLYQTMVKKSEWNDLKKAFPKTLIDSGGYTVPFLPTDTIEVKPPKTKQ
;
A
#
# COMPACT_ATOMS: atom_id res chain seq x y z
N MET A 1 3.37 15.45 0.07
CA MET A 1 3.03 16.53 1.06
C MET A 1 2.73 15.89 2.41
N ASP A 2 3.69 15.16 2.93
CA ASP A 2 3.45 14.31 4.13
C ASP A 2 3.91 14.97 5.43
N ASP A 3 4.40 16.22 5.32
CA ASP A 3 4.93 16.99 6.44
C ASP A 3 4.34 18.40 6.42
N SER A 4 3.54 18.71 7.41
CA SER A 4 2.88 20.00 7.57
C SER A 4 3.86 21.18 7.72
N LEU A 5 5.00 20.95 8.33
CA LEU A 5 6.05 21.97 8.48
C LEU A 5 6.68 22.32 7.13
N ARG A 6 6.90 21.31 6.27
CA ARG A 6 7.40 21.52 4.91
C ARG A 6 6.38 22.22 4.02
N LEU A 7 5.10 21.90 4.18
CA LEU A 7 4.02 22.57 3.46
C LEU A 7 4.01 24.09 3.76
N MET A 8 4.13 24.46 5.03
CA MET A 8 4.14 25.87 5.46
C MET A 8 5.44 26.58 5.10
N LYS A 9 6.58 25.88 5.09
CA LYS A 9 7.87 26.44 4.69
C LYS A 9 7.93 26.79 3.20
N GLY A 10 7.24 26.00 2.37
CA GLY A 10 7.24 26.17 0.92
C GLY A 10 8.49 25.65 0.21
N GLY A 11 8.65 26.03 -1.05
CA GLY A 11 9.71 25.61 -1.95
C GLY A 11 10.85 26.63 -2.08
N LYS A 12 11.55 26.58 -3.24
CA LYS A 12 12.66 27.49 -3.57
C LYS A 12 12.23 28.96 -3.61
N ASP A 13 10.99 29.20 -4.05
CA ASP A 13 10.45 30.55 -4.28
C ASP A 13 9.69 31.09 -3.06
N GLY A 14 9.80 30.43 -1.92
CA GLY A 14 9.19 30.85 -0.66
C GLY A 14 7.93 30.06 -0.27
N PRO A 15 7.14 30.57 0.69
CA PRO A 15 5.96 29.89 1.20
C PRO A 15 4.84 29.90 0.15
N VAL A 16 4.27 28.72 -0.11
CA VAL A 16 3.14 28.54 -1.05
C VAL A 16 1.79 28.85 -0.41
N ILE A 17 1.75 28.94 0.93
CA ILE A 17 0.59 29.31 1.74
C ILE A 17 0.96 30.52 2.58
N ILE A 18 0.13 31.55 2.52
CA ILE A 18 0.21 32.72 3.39
C ILE A 18 -1.00 32.68 4.31
N PRO A 19 -0.83 32.26 5.59
CA PRO A 19 -1.93 32.15 6.53
C PRO A 19 -2.73 33.45 6.65
N GLY A 20 -4.04 33.36 6.59
CA GLY A 20 -4.95 34.49 6.61
C GLY A 20 -5.12 35.23 5.27
N ASN A 21 -4.40 34.83 4.21
CA ASN A 21 -4.50 35.50 2.91
C ASN A 21 -4.48 34.51 1.75
N ALA A 22 -5.66 34.01 1.37
CA ALA A 22 -5.80 33.05 0.28
C ALA A 22 -5.40 33.68 -1.09
N GLU A 23 -5.74 34.94 -1.34
CA GLU A 23 -5.47 35.62 -2.62
C GLU A 23 -3.98 35.76 -2.90
N LYS A 24 -3.16 35.91 -1.86
CA LYS A 24 -1.70 36.01 -2.00
C LYS A 24 -1.00 34.68 -1.95
N SER A 25 -1.71 33.62 -1.58
CA SER A 25 -1.17 32.26 -1.49
C SER A 25 -1.01 31.62 -2.86
N GLU A 26 0.20 31.25 -3.25
CA GLU A 26 0.49 30.61 -4.53
C GLU A 26 -0.34 29.34 -4.76
N MET A 27 -0.57 28.55 -3.73
CA MET A 27 -1.43 27.36 -3.80
C MET A 27 -2.85 27.73 -4.27
N ALA A 28 -3.46 28.72 -3.66
CA ALA A 28 -4.82 29.13 -4.00
C ALA A 28 -4.89 29.75 -5.41
N LYS A 29 -3.91 30.55 -5.80
CA LYS A 29 -3.82 31.11 -7.14
C LYS A 29 -3.75 30.03 -8.21
N ARG A 30 -2.80 29.09 -8.09
CA ARG A 30 -2.59 28.04 -9.08
C ARG A 30 -3.77 27.07 -9.20
N LEU A 31 -4.52 26.84 -8.12
CA LEU A 31 -5.77 26.08 -8.15
C LEU A 31 -6.90 26.79 -8.90
N SER A 32 -6.85 28.13 -8.98
CA SER A 32 -7.90 28.97 -9.59
C SER A 32 -7.57 29.42 -11.02
N LEU A 33 -6.38 29.09 -11.55
CA LEU A 33 -5.99 29.39 -12.94
C LEU A 33 -6.86 28.56 -13.93
N PRO A 34 -6.99 29.01 -15.18
CA PRO A 34 -7.56 28.19 -16.24
C PRO A 34 -6.82 26.86 -16.39
N ARG A 35 -7.54 25.77 -16.71
CA ARG A 35 -6.97 24.40 -16.82
C ARG A 35 -5.89 24.23 -17.89
N ASP A 36 -5.84 25.14 -18.86
CA ASP A 36 -4.89 25.19 -19.97
C ASP A 36 -3.69 26.09 -19.69
N ASP A 37 -3.66 26.72 -18.52
CA ASP A 37 -2.51 27.51 -18.05
C ASP A 37 -1.39 26.58 -17.56
N ASP A 38 -0.14 26.87 -17.99
CA ASP A 38 1.03 26.06 -17.63
C ASP A 38 1.33 26.02 -16.12
N ASP A 39 0.90 27.07 -15.41
CA ASP A 39 1.05 27.19 -13.96
C ASP A 39 -0.13 26.61 -13.18
N HIS A 40 -1.19 26.11 -13.87
CA HIS A 40 -2.33 25.51 -13.20
C HIS A 40 -1.93 24.24 -12.43
N MET A 41 -2.46 24.10 -11.23
CA MET A 41 -2.25 22.93 -10.37
C MET A 41 -3.60 22.34 -9.91
N PRO A 42 -3.76 21.01 -9.95
CA PRO A 42 -2.87 20.00 -10.54
C PRO A 42 -2.74 20.13 -12.06
N PRO A 43 -1.65 19.60 -12.67
CA PRO A 43 -1.50 19.57 -14.13
C PRO A 43 -2.73 18.94 -14.82
N LYS A 44 -3.01 19.35 -16.05
CA LYS A 44 -4.23 19.02 -16.82
C LYS A 44 -4.56 17.52 -16.85
N GLU A 45 -3.53 16.66 -16.90
CA GLU A 45 -3.69 15.19 -16.98
C GLU A 45 -3.96 14.54 -15.62
N LYS A 46 -3.92 15.30 -14.55
CA LYS A 46 -4.19 14.79 -13.19
C LYS A 46 -5.64 15.04 -12.79
N PRO A 47 -6.19 14.23 -11.86
CA PRO A 47 -7.50 14.50 -11.29
C PRO A 47 -7.56 15.93 -10.75
N GLN A 48 -8.61 16.64 -11.15
CA GLN A 48 -8.80 18.05 -10.76
C GLN A 48 -9.70 18.13 -9.52
N PRO A 49 -9.40 19.02 -8.56
CA PRO A 49 -10.32 19.30 -7.46
C PRO A 49 -11.60 19.98 -7.98
N SER A 50 -12.71 19.70 -7.34
CA SER A 50 -13.99 20.36 -7.61
C SER A 50 -13.94 21.82 -7.11
N GLU A 51 -14.84 22.65 -7.62
CA GLU A 51 -14.99 24.02 -7.15
C GLU A 51 -15.24 24.11 -5.64
N GLN A 52 -15.97 23.14 -5.09
CA GLN A 52 -16.22 23.04 -3.64
C GLN A 52 -14.92 22.73 -2.85
N GLU A 53 -14.08 21.85 -3.36
CA GLU A 53 -12.79 21.54 -2.72
C GLU A 53 -11.84 22.74 -2.80
N ILE A 54 -11.82 23.45 -3.91
CA ILE A 54 -11.04 24.69 -4.05
C ILE A 54 -11.53 25.74 -3.05
N ALA A 55 -12.85 25.94 -2.94
CA ALA A 55 -13.45 26.89 -1.99
C ALA A 55 -13.10 26.53 -0.52
N LEU A 56 -13.07 25.25 -0.18
CA LEU A 56 -12.64 24.79 1.15
C LEU A 56 -11.16 25.10 1.43
N ILE A 57 -10.29 24.95 0.44
CA ILE A 57 -8.87 25.28 0.58
C ILE A 57 -8.70 26.79 0.78
N HIS A 58 -9.40 27.62 -0.01
CA HIS A 58 -9.40 29.08 0.14
C HIS A 58 -9.85 29.51 1.54
N TRP A 59 -10.98 28.96 2.01
CA TRP A 59 -11.49 29.22 3.35
C TRP A 59 -10.50 28.82 4.45
N TRP A 60 -9.90 27.62 4.34
CA TRP A 60 -8.91 27.17 5.32
C TRP A 60 -7.69 28.10 5.39
N ILE A 61 -7.18 28.55 4.24
CA ILE A 61 -6.08 29.51 4.20
C ILE A 61 -6.50 30.84 4.80
N ALA A 62 -7.68 31.36 4.44
CA ALA A 62 -8.21 32.62 4.96
C ALA A 62 -8.44 32.58 6.48
N SER A 63 -8.78 31.38 7.02
CA SER A 63 -8.91 31.14 8.47
C SER A 63 -7.57 31.03 9.21
N GLY A 64 -6.43 31.33 8.54
CA GLY A 64 -5.09 31.28 9.11
C GLY A 64 -4.36 29.95 8.91
N ALA A 65 -4.85 29.08 8.04
CA ALA A 65 -4.28 27.76 7.74
C ALA A 65 -3.92 26.92 9.00
N PRO A 66 -4.79 26.82 10.02
CA PRO A 66 -4.47 26.12 11.27
C PRO A 66 -4.29 24.63 11.02
N LEU A 67 -3.23 24.05 11.57
CA LEU A 67 -2.91 22.62 11.47
C LEU A 67 -3.31 21.83 12.73
N ASP A 68 -3.56 22.54 13.81
CA ASP A 68 -3.85 21.99 15.16
C ASP A 68 -5.32 22.10 15.56
N LYS A 69 -6.12 22.86 14.80
CA LYS A 69 -7.54 23.06 15.08
C LYS A 69 -8.43 22.10 14.30
N LYS A 70 -9.49 21.63 14.94
CA LYS A 70 -10.54 20.87 14.22
C LYS A 70 -11.42 21.85 13.44
N VAL A 71 -11.90 21.43 12.26
CA VAL A 71 -12.78 22.21 11.39
C VAL A 71 -13.97 22.82 12.15
N LYS A 72 -14.57 22.10 13.09
CA LYS A 72 -15.67 22.58 13.94
C LYS A 72 -15.31 23.72 14.91
N GLN A 73 -14.04 23.99 15.09
CA GLN A 73 -13.53 25.08 15.95
C GLN A 73 -13.25 26.37 15.16
N LEU A 74 -13.38 26.30 13.83
CA LEU A 74 -13.24 27.43 12.93
C LEU A 74 -14.62 27.99 12.62
N GLU A 75 -14.68 29.31 12.35
CA GLU A 75 -15.88 29.95 11.86
C GLU A 75 -16.19 29.41 10.45
N GLN A 76 -17.38 28.83 10.29
CA GLN A 76 -17.79 28.17 9.06
C GLN A 76 -18.77 29.06 8.29
N PRO A 77 -18.40 29.57 7.09
CA PRO A 77 -19.33 30.30 6.24
C PRO A 77 -20.54 29.41 5.87
N GLU A 78 -21.74 30.03 5.83
CA GLU A 78 -22.97 29.29 5.49
C GLU A 78 -22.85 28.58 4.15
N GLU A 79 -22.17 29.18 3.17
CA GLU A 79 -21.99 28.65 1.81
C GLU A 79 -21.18 27.35 1.79
N LEU A 80 -20.26 27.17 2.75
CA LEU A 80 -19.40 25.99 2.83
C LEU A 80 -19.95 24.87 3.72
N LYS A 81 -20.97 25.13 4.53
CA LYS A 81 -21.58 24.14 5.41
C LYS A 81 -22.07 22.87 4.68
N PRO A 82 -22.73 22.97 3.49
CA PRO A 82 -23.10 21.79 2.75
C PRO A 82 -21.91 20.92 2.32
N ALA A 83 -20.82 21.54 1.86
CA ALA A 83 -19.59 20.84 1.48
C ALA A 83 -18.91 20.17 2.68
N LEU A 84 -18.84 20.87 3.82
CA LEU A 84 -18.30 20.34 5.06
C LEU A 84 -19.15 19.19 5.60
N LEU A 85 -20.48 19.25 5.50
CA LEU A 85 -21.38 18.17 5.87
C LEU A 85 -21.26 16.97 4.92
N ALA A 86 -21.05 17.20 3.62
CA ALA A 86 -20.80 16.14 2.65
C ALA A 86 -19.51 15.39 2.97
N LEU A 87 -18.44 16.10 3.35
CA LEU A 87 -17.18 15.49 3.80
C LEU A 87 -17.31 14.69 5.11
N GLN A 88 -18.24 15.07 6.00
CA GLN A 88 -18.54 14.27 7.19
C GLN A 88 -19.28 12.97 6.85
N LYS A 89 -20.08 12.97 5.78
CA LYS A 89 -20.80 11.79 5.29
C LYS A 89 -19.98 10.91 4.35
N VAL A 90 -18.93 11.46 3.77
CA VAL A 90 -17.91 10.63 3.14
C VAL A 90 -17.29 9.84 4.29
N ASP A 91 -17.68 8.55 4.40
CA ASP A 91 -16.83 7.59 5.09
C ASP A 91 -15.42 7.89 4.60
N VAL A 92 -14.65 8.54 5.44
CA VAL A 92 -13.20 8.67 5.20
C VAL A 92 -12.83 7.26 4.86
N LYS A 93 -12.57 6.98 3.55
CA LYS A 93 -12.09 5.67 3.11
C LYS A 93 -11.06 5.37 4.16
N LYS A 94 -11.45 4.52 5.09
CA LYS A 94 -10.70 4.18 6.29
C LYS A 94 -9.27 4.30 5.87
N VAL A 95 -8.56 5.34 6.33
CA VAL A 95 -7.08 5.31 6.28
C VAL A 95 -6.84 3.93 6.77
N ILE A 96 -6.36 3.06 5.88
CA ILE A 96 -6.16 1.66 6.23
C ILE A 96 -5.05 1.78 7.25
N VAL A 97 -5.44 2.08 8.49
CA VAL A 97 -4.59 1.83 9.65
C VAL A 97 -4.28 0.37 9.46
N PRO A 98 -3.02 0.02 9.17
CA PRO A 98 -2.70 -1.37 8.94
C PRO A 98 -3.37 -2.10 10.09
N ASP A 99 -4.22 -3.06 9.75
CA ASP A 99 -5.06 -3.80 10.71
C ASP A 99 -4.07 -4.56 11.61
N LEU A 100 -3.50 -3.84 12.56
CA LEU A 100 -2.42 -4.31 13.42
C LEU A 100 -2.98 -5.31 14.42
N PRO A 101 -2.20 -6.30 14.85
CA PRO A 101 -2.59 -7.14 15.96
C PRO A 101 -2.85 -6.26 17.20
N SER A 102 -3.91 -6.57 17.95
CA SER A 102 -4.30 -5.79 19.14
C SER A 102 -3.30 -5.91 20.30
N LYS A 103 -2.50 -6.97 20.32
CA LYS A 103 -1.51 -7.25 21.36
C LYS A 103 -0.22 -6.49 21.05
N PRO A 104 0.26 -5.59 21.93
CA PRO A 104 1.56 -4.95 21.73
C PRO A 104 2.70 -5.98 21.87
N VAL A 105 3.77 -5.78 21.11
CA VAL A 105 5.00 -6.58 21.18
C VAL A 105 6.16 -5.75 21.69
N SER A 106 7.18 -6.41 22.25
CA SER A 106 8.41 -5.78 22.71
C SER A 106 9.18 -5.17 21.54
N LYS A 107 10.08 -4.21 21.85
CA LYS A 107 11.01 -3.67 20.83
C LYS A 107 11.87 -4.81 20.29
N ALA A 108 12.07 -4.80 18.99
CA ALA A 108 12.92 -5.75 18.28
C ALA A 108 14.40 -5.58 18.66
N ASN A 109 15.16 -6.65 18.53
CA ASN A 109 16.61 -6.64 18.75
C ASN A 109 17.30 -5.83 17.65
N ASP A 110 17.94 -4.71 18.02
CA ASP A 110 18.62 -3.81 17.08
C ASP A 110 19.77 -4.50 16.34
N GLY A 111 20.47 -5.46 16.99
CA GLY A 111 21.52 -6.26 16.37
C GLY A 111 20.99 -7.21 15.29
N ALA A 112 19.80 -7.78 15.48
CA ALA A 112 19.14 -8.60 14.46
C ALA A 112 18.72 -7.76 13.26
N ILE A 113 18.16 -6.57 13.50
CA ILE A 113 17.80 -5.61 12.44
C ILE A 113 19.03 -5.21 11.66
N LYS A 114 20.15 -4.93 12.35
CA LYS A 114 21.41 -4.57 11.70
C LYS A 114 21.91 -5.68 10.77
N LYS A 115 21.93 -6.93 11.23
CA LYS A 115 22.37 -8.09 10.39
C LYS A 115 21.54 -8.22 9.12
N LEU A 116 20.22 -7.97 9.19
CA LEU A 116 19.35 -7.98 8.02
C LEU A 116 19.65 -6.82 7.07
N LYS A 117 19.89 -5.63 7.60
CA LYS A 117 20.29 -4.46 6.81
C LYS A 117 21.66 -4.65 6.15
N ASP A 118 22.60 -5.30 6.82
CA ASP A 118 23.94 -5.57 6.31
C ASP A 118 23.93 -6.50 5.07
N ILE A 119 22.92 -7.38 4.96
CA ILE A 119 22.69 -8.19 3.74
C ILE A 119 21.83 -7.47 2.69
N GLY A 120 21.38 -6.25 2.96
CA GLY A 120 20.57 -5.44 2.05
C GLY A 120 19.06 -5.58 2.26
N ALA A 121 18.57 -6.28 3.28
CA ALA A 121 17.14 -6.32 3.57
C ALA A 121 16.66 -5.00 4.19
N VAL A 122 15.47 -4.55 3.78
CA VAL A 122 14.82 -3.37 4.35
C VAL A 122 13.92 -3.82 5.49
N VAL A 123 14.20 -3.36 6.71
CA VAL A 123 13.38 -3.66 7.89
C VAL A 123 12.92 -2.34 8.49
N GLU A 124 11.59 -2.16 8.57
CA GLU A 124 10.96 -0.91 8.98
C GLU A 124 9.75 -1.15 9.89
N GLN A 125 9.45 -0.17 10.73
CA GLN A 125 8.20 -0.17 11.48
C GLN A 125 7.01 0.06 10.53
N VAL A 126 5.94 -0.71 10.70
CA VAL A 126 4.75 -0.62 9.83
C VAL A 126 3.89 0.61 10.09
N ALA A 127 4.01 1.21 11.28
CA ALA A 127 3.35 2.47 11.65
C ALA A 127 4.09 3.14 12.81
N GLN A 128 3.84 4.44 13.00
CA GLN A 128 4.29 5.15 14.20
C GLN A 128 3.66 4.54 15.46
N ASN A 129 4.41 4.57 16.56
CA ASN A 129 3.98 4.07 17.88
C ASN A 129 3.67 2.55 17.92
N THR A 130 4.27 1.76 17.06
CA THR A 130 4.21 0.30 17.12
C THR A 130 5.60 -0.32 17.01
N ASN A 131 5.80 -1.48 17.62
CA ASN A 131 7.01 -2.27 17.47
C ASN A 131 6.87 -3.36 16.38
N TYR A 132 5.73 -3.41 15.69
CA TYR A 132 5.56 -4.31 14.56
C TYR A 132 6.38 -3.89 13.35
N LEU A 133 6.93 -4.87 12.65
CA LEU A 133 7.89 -4.70 11.58
C LEU A 133 7.39 -5.28 10.25
N SER A 134 7.80 -4.64 9.18
CA SER A 134 7.82 -5.16 7.82
C SER A 134 9.26 -5.51 7.45
N ALA A 135 9.48 -6.65 6.79
CA ALA A 135 10.77 -7.00 6.21
C ALA A 135 10.62 -7.23 4.70
N ASN A 136 11.49 -6.61 3.91
CA ASN A 136 11.50 -6.69 2.46
C ASN A 136 12.89 -7.08 1.95
N PHE A 137 12.94 -8.14 1.15
CA PHE A 137 14.18 -8.73 0.61
C PHE A 137 14.42 -8.39 -0.87
N VAL A 138 13.62 -7.49 -1.45
CA VAL A 138 13.73 -7.14 -2.89
C VAL A 138 15.11 -6.63 -3.29
N THR A 139 15.85 -6.03 -2.36
CA THR A 139 17.21 -5.49 -2.57
C THR A 139 18.31 -6.47 -2.17
N VAL A 140 17.96 -7.60 -1.57
CA VAL A 140 18.91 -8.66 -1.25
C VAL A 140 19.26 -9.43 -2.52
N ARG A 141 20.53 -9.62 -2.79
CA ARG A 141 20.98 -10.35 -3.97
C ARG A 141 20.72 -11.86 -3.78
N ASP A 142 19.77 -12.41 -4.55
CA ASP A 142 19.36 -13.82 -4.58
C ASP A 142 19.17 -14.44 -3.17
N PRO A 143 18.18 -13.93 -2.38
CA PRO A 143 17.95 -14.45 -1.05
C PRO A 143 17.43 -15.89 -1.10
N GLY A 144 18.03 -16.75 -0.29
CA GLY A 144 17.67 -18.15 -0.15
C GLY A 144 17.15 -18.51 1.25
N ASN A 145 17.01 -19.81 1.51
CA ASN A 145 16.49 -20.31 2.79
C ASN A 145 17.37 -19.92 4.00
N ARG A 146 18.66 -19.67 3.78
CA ARG A 146 19.60 -19.32 4.85
C ARG A 146 19.34 -17.91 5.39
N GLU A 147 19.07 -16.96 4.50
CA GLU A 147 18.83 -15.56 4.86
C GLU A 147 17.53 -15.42 5.65
N ILE A 148 16.53 -16.29 5.41
CA ILE A 148 15.27 -16.30 6.15
C ILE A 148 15.46 -16.64 7.64
N GLN A 149 16.47 -17.44 7.98
CA GLN A 149 16.78 -17.76 9.39
C GLN A 149 17.19 -16.53 10.21
N LEU A 150 17.76 -15.50 9.56
CA LEU A 150 18.11 -14.24 10.20
C LEU A 150 16.90 -13.47 10.75
N LEU A 151 15.69 -13.80 10.29
CA LEU A 151 14.44 -13.21 10.78
C LEU A 151 13.94 -13.81 12.11
N LEU A 152 14.44 -14.98 12.53
CA LEU A 152 13.96 -15.66 13.74
C LEU A 152 13.98 -14.80 15.02
N PRO A 153 14.99 -13.95 15.25
CA PRO A 153 14.98 -13.06 16.41
C PRO A 153 13.86 -11.99 16.38
N LEU A 154 13.20 -11.81 15.23
CA LEU A 154 12.13 -10.83 15.01
C LEU A 154 10.74 -11.50 14.88
N LYS A 155 10.60 -12.78 15.22
CA LYS A 155 9.39 -13.58 14.97
C LYS A 155 8.11 -13.00 15.59
N GLU A 156 8.23 -12.32 16.73
CA GLU A 156 7.09 -11.70 17.38
C GLU A 156 6.68 -10.35 16.76
N GLN A 157 7.66 -9.64 16.17
CA GLN A 157 7.46 -8.31 15.62
C GLN A 157 7.02 -8.32 14.16
N LEU A 158 7.35 -9.38 13.40
CA LEU A 158 7.06 -9.44 11.97
C LEU A 158 5.58 -9.65 11.68
N ILE A 159 4.98 -8.70 10.97
CA ILE A 159 3.61 -8.82 10.45
C ILE A 159 3.55 -8.76 8.93
N GLU A 160 4.60 -8.30 8.27
CA GLU A 160 4.71 -8.25 6.82
C GLU A 160 6.07 -8.77 6.35
N LEU A 161 6.07 -9.70 5.39
CA LEU A 161 7.27 -10.31 4.83
C LEU A 161 7.17 -10.39 3.31
N LYS A 162 8.13 -9.76 2.62
CA LYS A 162 8.23 -9.71 1.16
C LYS A 162 9.47 -10.45 0.70
N LEU A 163 9.27 -11.57 0.03
CA LEU A 163 10.30 -12.48 -0.46
C LEU A 163 10.16 -12.78 -1.96
N GLY A 164 9.38 -11.97 -2.67
CA GLY A 164 9.17 -12.17 -4.10
C GLY A 164 10.47 -12.16 -4.91
N SER A 165 10.49 -12.93 -6.01
CA SER A 165 11.64 -13.07 -6.92
C SER A 165 12.92 -13.57 -6.23
N SER A 166 12.81 -14.50 -5.28
CA SER A 166 13.91 -15.09 -4.53
C SER A 166 14.07 -16.59 -4.79
N SER A 167 15.22 -17.14 -4.43
CA SER A 167 15.51 -18.57 -4.61
C SER A 167 15.03 -19.46 -3.44
N ILE A 168 14.15 -18.94 -2.56
CA ILE A 168 13.57 -19.70 -1.46
C ILE A 168 12.75 -20.90 -1.95
N THR A 169 12.76 -21.94 -1.14
CA THR A 169 12.05 -23.22 -1.37
C THR A 169 11.11 -23.51 -0.21
N ASP A 170 10.38 -24.60 -0.30
CA ASP A 170 9.47 -25.09 0.75
C ASP A 170 10.12 -25.15 2.15
N SER A 171 11.43 -25.35 2.24
CA SER A 171 12.15 -25.34 3.52
C SER A 171 12.11 -23.99 4.24
N ALA A 172 12.02 -22.87 3.51
CA ALA A 172 11.86 -21.56 4.13
C ALA A 172 10.54 -21.45 4.90
N LEU A 173 9.48 -22.13 4.43
CA LEU A 173 8.17 -22.06 5.06
C LEU A 173 8.14 -22.67 6.47
N LEU A 174 9.06 -23.60 6.79
CA LEU A 174 9.24 -24.11 8.15
C LEU A 174 9.70 -23.02 9.14
N VAL A 175 10.51 -22.09 8.66
CA VAL A 175 10.97 -20.94 9.45
C VAL A 175 9.86 -19.89 9.54
N ILE A 176 9.24 -19.57 8.39
CA ILE A 176 8.16 -18.58 8.28
C ILE A 176 6.97 -18.97 9.14
N ALA A 177 6.66 -20.24 9.28
CA ALA A 177 5.59 -20.78 10.13
C ALA A 177 5.71 -20.36 11.61
N GLN A 178 6.88 -19.94 12.07
CA GLN A 178 7.11 -19.47 13.45
C GLN A 178 6.75 -18.00 13.66
N PHE A 179 6.39 -17.27 12.61
CA PHE A 179 6.04 -15.84 12.69
C PHE A 179 4.54 -15.67 12.95
N GLU A 180 4.11 -15.99 14.17
CA GLU A 180 2.68 -16.09 14.55
C GLU A 180 1.86 -14.82 14.28
N ASN A 181 2.51 -13.65 14.28
CA ASN A 181 1.85 -12.37 14.01
C ASN A 181 1.82 -11.99 12.53
N LEU A 182 2.35 -12.85 11.64
CA LEU A 182 2.45 -12.55 10.22
C LEU A 182 1.05 -12.43 9.59
N MET A 183 0.80 -11.28 8.96
CA MET A 183 -0.46 -10.93 8.33
C MET A 183 -0.36 -10.85 6.80
N ARG A 184 0.82 -10.52 6.29
CA ARG A 184 1.05 -10.35 4.85
C ARG A 184 2.32 -11.11 4.45
N LEU A 185 2.17 -12.03 3.50
CA LEU A 185 3.27 -12.84 2.99
C LEU A 185 3.31 -12.78 1.46
N GLN A 186 4.41 -12.33 0.90
CA GLN A 186 4.66 -12.31 -0.54
C GLN A 186 5.74 -13.32 -0.89
N LEU A 187 5.38 -14.29 -1.73
CA LEU A 187 6.21 -15.41 -2.19
C LEU A 187 6.19 -15.53 -3.73
N ASP A 188 5.81 -14.43 -4.39
CA ASP A 188 5.70 -14.42 -5.84
C ASP A 188 7.04 -14.72 -6.52
N TYR A 189 6.98 -15.51 -7.61
CA TYR A 189 8.17 -15.94 -8.38
C TYR A 189 9.24 -16.63 -7.52
N THR A 190 8.82 -17.47 -6.55
CA THR A 190 9.70 -18.31 -5.73
C THR A 190 9.56 -19.79 -6.10
N LYS A 191 10.43 -20.64 -5.52
CA LYS A 191 10.42 -22.10 -5.77
C LYS A 191 9.50 -22.85 -4.78
N ILE A 192 8.42 -22.21 -4.35
CA ILE A 192 7.41 -22.84 -3.46
C ILE A 192 6.52 -23.78 -4.25
N THR A 193 6.19 -24.91 -3.64
CA THR A 193 5.31 -25.95 -4.16
C THR A 193 4.23 -26.33 -3.14
N ASP A 194 3.32 -27.20 -3.52
CA ASP A 194 2.28 -27.73 -2.63
C ASP A 194 2.83 -28.37 -1.34
N LYS A 195 4.06 -28.87 -1.37
CA LYS A 195 4.69 -29.52 -0.21
C LYS A 195 4.97 -28.57 0.95
N GLY A 196 5.24 -27.29 0.63
CA GLY A 196 5.52 -26.27 1.62
C GLY A 196 4.28 -25.69 2.28
N LEU A 197 3.15 -25.63 1.56
CA LEU A 197 1.95 -24.90 1.98
C LEU A 197 1.34 -25.36 3.32
N PRO A 198 1.37 -26.65 3.71
CA PRO A 198 0.89 -27.08 5.02
C PRO A 198 1.54 -26.33 6.19
N ASN A 199 2.80 -25.92 6.07
CA ASN A 199 3.49 -25.20 7.13
C ASN A 199 2.84 -23.84 7.40
N LEU A 200 2.23 -23.21 6.39
CA LEU A 200 1.56 -21.91 6.55
C LEU A 200 0.28 -21.99 7.36
N THR A 201 -0.28 -23.18 7.61
CA THR A 201 -1.50 -23.35 8.43
C THR A 201 -1.31 -22.91 9.88
N ALA A 202 -0.07 -22.81 10.36
CA ALA A 202 0.26 -22.23 11.67
C ALA A 202 -0.01 -20.72 11.75
N LEU A 203 -0.02 -20.02 10.60
CA LEU A 203 -0.13 -18.57 10.54
C LEU A 203 -1.58 -18.08 10.62
N GLN A 204 -2.22 -18.25 11.77
CA GLN A 204 -3.64 -17.96 11.98
C GLN A 204 -4.01 -16.47 11.79
N ASN A 205 -3.04 -15.57 11.83
CA ASN A 205 -3.21 -14.14 11.57
C ASN A 205 -3.02 -13.76 10.09
N LEU A 206 -2.65 -14.72 9.23
CA LEU A 206 -2.36 -14.44 7.81
C LEU A 206 -3.63 -13.99 7.09
N ARG A 207 -3.57 -12.81 6.46
CA ARG A 207 -4.68 -12.16 5.75
C ARG A 207 -4.42 -12.02 4.26
N TYR A 208 -3.16 -11.91 3.88
CA TYR A 208 -2.75 -11.68 2.50
C TYR A 208 -1.63 -12.65 2.14
N LEU A 209 -1.85 -13.44 1.09
CA LEU A 209 -0.87 -14.41 0.57
C LEU A 209 -0.71 -14.22 -0.93
N ASN A 210 0.51 -13.92 -1.37
CA ASN A 210 0.85 -13.83 -2.78
C ASN A 210 1.71 -15.03 -3.17
N LEU A 211 1.20 -15.85 -4.09
CA LEU A 211 1.84 -17.05 -4.65
C LEU A 211 2.01 -16.95 -6.18
N VAL A 212 1.90 -15.75 -6.74
CA VAL A 212 2.04 -15.52 -8.19
C VAL A 212 3.32 -16.15 -8.71
N GLY A 213 3.25 -16.85 -9.85
CA GLY A 213 4.42 -17.45 -10.51
C GLY A 213 5.09 -18.61 -9.75
N THR A 214 4.42 -19.17 -8.71
CA THR A 214 4.91 -20.37 -8.00
C THR A 214 4.35 -21.66 -8.59
N ALA A 215 4.93 -22.82 -8.20
CA ALA A 215 4.52 -24.14 -8.69
C ALA A 215 3.41 -24.78 -7.85
N VAL A 216 2.52 -23.98 -7.25
CA VAL A 216 1.39 -24.48 -6.45
C VAL A 216 0.20 -24.86 -7.32
N THR A 217 -0.52 -25.92 -6.92
CA THR A 217 -1.76 -26.38 -7.54
C THR A 217 -2.98 -26.10 -6.64
N GLU A 218 -4.19 -26.36 -7.16
CA GLU A 218 -5.41 -26.35 -6.35
C GLU A 218 -5.27 -27.14 -5.06
N LYS A 219 -4.70 -28.36 -5.14
CA LYS A 219 -4.55 -29.27 -3.99
C LYS A 219 -3.72 -28.65 -2.87
N GLY A 220 -2.65 -27.93 -3.22
CA GLY A 220 -1.85 -27.21 -2.25
C GLY A 220 -2.63 -26.05 -1.62
N VAL A 221 -3.30 -25.25 -2.43
CA VAL A 221 -4.08 -24.08 -1.95
C VAL A 221 -5.22 -24.52 -1.03
N LEU A 222 -5.91 -25.63 -1.32
CA LEU A 222 -6.98 -26.19 -0.49
C LEU A 222 -6.53 -26.56 0.94
N GLN A 223 -5.26 -26.85 1.15
CA GLN A 223 -4.71 -27.11 2.50
C GLN A 223 -4.77 -25.88 3.41
N LEU A 224 -4.90 -24.67 2.83
CA LEU A 224 -4.98 -23.40 3.56
C LEU A 224 -6.41 -23.01 3.97
N LYS A 225 -7.43 -23.84 3.70
CA LYS A 225 -8.86 -23.54 3.94
C LYS A 225 -9.19 -23.22 5.40
N ASP A 226 -8.36 -23.69 6.34
CA ASP A 226 -8.54 -23.47 7.78
C ASP A 226 -7.92 -22.17 8.29
N LEU A 227 -7.25 -21.39 7.44
CA LEU A 227 -6.80 -20.02 7.73
C LEU A 227 -7.97 -19.06 7.71
N LYS A 228 -8.69 -18.95 8.84
CA LYS A 228 -9.93 -18.15 8.94
C LYS A 228 -9.73 -16.63 8.77
N SER A 229 -8.51 -16.14 8.99
CA SER A 229 -8.18 -14.72 8.82
C SER A 229 -7.87 -14.35 7.38
N LEU A 230 -7.71 -15.31 6.47
CA LEU A 230 -7.26 -15.10 5.11
C LEU A 230 -8.30 -14.32 4.30
N ARG A 231 -7.90 -13.17 3.75
CA ARG A 231 -8.74 -12.23 3.00
C ARG A 231 -8.45 -12.23 1.51
N SER A 232 -7.19 -12.47 1.14
CA SER A 232 -6.76 -12.44 -0.26
C SER A 232 -5.67 -13.47 -0.54
N ILE A 233 -5.83 -14.22 -1.64
CA ILE A 233 -4.82 -15.12 -2.22
C ILE A 233 -4.63 -14.75 -3.69
N TYR A 234 -3.39 -14.54 -4.11
CA TYR A 234 -3.01 -14.23 -5.49
C TYR A 234 -2.33 -15.44 -6.11
N LEU A 235 -2.88 -15.92 -7.23
CA LEU A 235 -2.52 -17.19 -7.86
C LEU A 235 -2.24 -17.05 -9.37
N TYR A 236 -2.01 -15.84 -9.86
CA TYR A 236 -1.67 -15.64 -11.27
C TYR A 236 -0.39 -16.41 -11.64
N GLN A 237 -0.36 -17.02 -12.82
CA GLN A 237 0.79 -17.82 -13.29
C GLN A 237 1.21 -18.96 -12.35
N THR A 238 0.28 -19.53 -11.58
CA THR A 238 0.48 -20.78 -10.84
C THR A 238 0.06 -21.99 -11.67
N MET A 239 0.16 -23.19 -11.09
CA MET A 239 -0.27 -24.46 -11.74
C MET A 239 -1.77 -24.74 -11.54
N VAL A 240 -2.55 -23.83 -10.98
CA VAL A 240 -4.01 -23.94 -10.80
C VAL A 240 -4.70 -23.80 -12.17
N LYS A 241 -5.51 -24.80 -12.55
CA LYS A 241 -6.22 -24.83 -13.83
C LYS A 241 -7.51 -24.02 -13.77
N LYS A 242 -7.96 -23.49 -14.91
CA LYS A 242 -9.22 -22.72 -15.00
C LYS A 242 -10.43 -23.51 -14.49
N SER A 243 -10.49 -24.81 -14.72
CA SER A 243 -11.57 -25.69 -14.24
C SER A 243 -11.67 -25.78 -12.71
N GLU A 244 -10.56 -25.53 -12.00
CA GLU A 244 -10.42 -25.72 -10.55
C GLU A 244 -10.81 -24.45 -9.75
N TRP A 245 -10.93 -23.28 -10.43
CA TRP A 245 -11.23 -22.00 -9.77
C TRP A 245 -12.55 -21.96 -9.01
N ASN A 246 -13.58 -22.65 -9.51
CA ASN A 246 -14.89 -22.68 -8.86
C ASN A 246 -14.82 -23.45 -7.53
N ASP A 247 -14.02 -24.49 -7.45
CA ASP A 247 -13.88 -25.29 -6.24
C ASP A 247 -13.05 -24.55 -5.19
N LEU A 248 -12.01 -23.82 -5.61
CA LEU A 248 -11.30 -22.90 -4.75
C LEU A 248 -12.22 -21.80 -4.18
N LYS A 249 -13.05 -21.17 -5.01
CA LYS A 249 -14.00 -20.15 -4.54
C LYS A 249 -15.02 -20.70 -3.52
N LYS A 250 -15.47 -21.94 -3.69
CA LYS A 250 -16.35 -22.62 -2.72
C LYS A 250 -15.62 -22.90 -1.41
N ALA A 251 -14.33 -23.33 -1.47
CA ALA A 251 -13.53 -23.61 -0.30
C ALA A 251 -13.17 -22.38 0.52
N PHE A 252 -13.08 -21.23 -0.15
CA PHE A 252 -12.70 -19.93 0.45
C PHE A 252 -13.80 -18.86 0.27
N PRO A 253 -15.00 -19.02 0.84
CA PRO A 253 -16.16 -18.16 0.54
C PRO A 253 -15.99 -16.71 1.02
N LYS A 254 -15.06 -16.44 1.93
CA LYS A 254 -14.79 -15.10 2.49
C LYS A 254 -13.45 -14.54 2.02
N THR A 255 -12.73 -15.24 1.15
CA THR A 255 -11.40 -14.86 0.68
C THR A 255 -11.46 -14.45 -0.79
N LEU A 256 -10.89 -13.31 -1.13
CA LEU A 256 -10.68 -12.93 -2.52
C LEU A 256 -9.61 -13.85 -3.11
N ILE A 257 -9.98 -14.64 -4.12
CA ILE A 257 -9.02 -15.42 -4.90
C ILE A 257 -8.82 -14.71 -6.22
N ASP A 258 -7.61 -14.23 -6.44
CA ASP A 258 -7.22 -13.50 -7.64
C ASP A 258 -6.44 -14.41 -8.59
N SER A 259 -7.02 -14.66 -9.76
CA SER A 259 -6.38 -15.46 -10.82
C SER A 259 -5.53 -14.63 -11.77
N GLY A 260 -5.53 -13.29 -11.65
CA GLY A 260 -4.96 -12.41 -12.65
C GLY A 260 -5.69 -12.50 -14.00
N GLY A 261 -5.01 -12.08 -15.06
CA GLY A 261 -5.54 -12.18 -16.43
C GLY A 261 -6.65 -11.16 -16.72
N TYR A 262 -6.61 -10.02 -16.07
CA TYR A 262 -7.54 -8.92 -16.35
C TYR A 262 -7.30 -8.40 -17.78
N THR A 263 -8.37 -8.38 -18.57
CA THR A 263 -8.40 -7.56 -19.79
C THR A 263 -8.58 -6.11 -19.36
N VAL A 264 -7.54 -5.32 -19.50
CA VAL A 264 -7.67 -3.86 -19.35
C VAL A 264 -8.51 -3.38 -20.51
N PRO A 265 -9.67 -2.74 -20.30
CA PRO A 265 -10.39 -2.13 -21.41
C PRO A 265 -9.50 -1.05 -22.04
N PHE A 266 -9.22 -1.20 -23.32
CA PHE A 266 -8.53 -0.16 -24.08
C PHE A 266 -9.40 1.09 -24.11
N LEU A 267 -8.86 2.21 -23.66
CA LEU A 267 -9.49 3.49 -23.90
C LEU A 267 -9.39 3.79 -25.40
N PRO A 268 -10.39 4.45 -26.01
CA PRO A 268 -10.33 4.85 -27.41
C PRO A 268 -9.08 5.69 -27.76
N THR A 269 -8.50 6.35 -26.76
CA THR A 269 -7.26 7.13 -26.83
C THR A 269 -5.98 6.27 -26.93
N ASP A 270 -6.02 5.00 -26.50
CA ASP A 270 -4.84 4.12 -26.51
C ASP A 270 -4.48 3.61 -27.90
N THR A 271 -5.38 3.83 -28.90
CA THR A 271 -5.18 3.43 -30.30
C THR A 271 -4.62 4.55 -31.18
N ILE A 272 -4.33 5.73 -30.61
CA ILE A 272 -3.72 6.83 -31.37
C ILE A 272 -2.21 6.60 -31.43
N GLU A 273 -1.73 6.01 -32.55
CA GLU A 273 -0.30 6.02 -32.88
C GLU A 273 0.19 7.47 -33.00
N VAL A 274 0.94 7.92 -31.99
CA VAL A 274 1.66 9.20 -32.08
C VAL A 274 2.81 9.02 -33.06
N LYS A 275 2.59 9.39 -34.32
CA LYS A 275 3.66 9.42 -35.34
C LYS A 275 4.70 10.46 -34.91
N PRO A 276 6.00 10.10 -34.86
CA PRO A 276 7.03 11.07 -34.51
C PRO A 276 7.02 12.22 -35.56
N PRO A 277 7.32 13.46 -35.12
CA PRO A 277 7.34 14.61 -36.00
C PRO A 277 8.35 14.36 -37.16
N LYS A 278 7.90 14.56 -38.38
CA LYS A 278 8.80 14.48 -39.56
C LYS A 278 9.93 15.49 -39.37
N THR A 279 11.15 14.99 -39.18
CA THR A 279 12.37 15.80 -39.27
C THR A 279 12.40 16.44 -40.70
N LYS A 280 12.29 17.75 -40.73
CA LYS A 280 12.56 18.51 -41.97
C LYS A 280 14.04 18.34 -42.28
N GLN A 281 14.35 17.73 -43.44
CA GLN A 281 15.66 17.79 -44.07
C GLN A 281 15.94 19.21 -44.59
#